data_ef07c4880b452cfcffb6c32c561bcece
#
_entry.id   ef07c4880b452cfcffb6c32c561bcece
#
_cell.length_a   1.000
_cell.length_b   1.000
_cell.length_c   1.000
_cell.angle_alpha   90.00
_cell.angle_beta   90.00
_cell.angle_gamma   90.00
#
_symmetry.space_group_name_H-M   'P 1'
#
loop_
_entity.id
_entity.type
_entity.pdbx_description
1 polymer ?
#
loop_
_entity_poly.entity_id
_entity_poly.type
_entity_poly.pdbx_seq_one_letter_code
_entity_poly.pdbx_strand_id
1 'polypeptide(L)'
;MQSKRLTHAIRSTATVLALAAITGCAHLPDRPAYSPADPAALRRYDGDWFDAARVGRVDILRALRDAGYPVDATDNRGFTAVILASYDGQPAALDYLLSAGANACAGDRHGNTALMGALFKNEPDIARRLIDTHCPIDQTNGAGETALGFATLFNRFDLIPLLVARGANPNHVDRRGQSLLQLARSHDNMEAVDALRHAGAGQ
;
A
#
# COMPACT_ATOMS: atom_id res chain seq x y z
N MET A 1 -19.56 15.12 -5.19
CA MET A 1 -20.98 14.93 -4.76
C MET A 1 -21.25 13.53 -4.20
N GLN A 2 -20.49 12.47 -4.55
CA GLN A 2 -20.71 11.09 -4.07
C GLN A 2 -20.22 10.88 -2.61
N SER A 3 -19.17 11.55 -2.18
CA SER A 3 -18.62 11.45 -0.80
C SER A 3 -19.66 11.77 0.31
N LYS A 4 -20.58 12.70 0.05
CA LYS A 4 -21.65 13.03 1.00
C LYS A 4 -22.73 11.94 1.15
N ARG A 5 -22.91 11.11 0.13
CA ARG A 5 -23.90 10.02 0.17
C ARG A 5 -23.40 8.82 0.98
N LEU A 6 -22.11 8.53 0.92
CA LEU A 6 -21.52 7.42 1.66
C LEU A 6 -21.55 7.68 3.18
N THR A 7 -21.18 8.91 3.60
CA THR A 7 -21.26 9.30 5.01
C THR A 7 -22.69 9.29 5.55
N HIS A 8 -23.71 9.57 4.73
CA HIS A 8 -25.10 9.50 5.13
C HIS A 8 -25.61 8.06 5.24
N ALA A 9 -25.23 7.18 4.32
CA ALA A 9 -25.65 5.77 4.36
C ALA A 9 -25.05 5.03 5.57
N ILE A 10 -23.80 5.32 5.89
CA ILE A 10 -23.12 4.69 7.04
C ILE A 10 -23.61 5.27 8.38
N ARG A 11 -23.98 6.57 8.42
CA ARG A 11 -24.54 7.20 9.62
C ARG A 11 -26.02 6.81 9.86
N SER A 12 -26.80 6.51 8.80
CA SER A 12 -28.21 6.17 8.92
C SER A 12 -28.44 4.82 9.61
N THR A 13 -27.51 3.88 9.50
CA THR A 13 -27.59 2.59 10.19
C THR A 13 -27.18 2.66 11.67
N ALA A 14 -26.47 3.71 12.08
CA ALA A 14 -26.09 3.91 13.48
C ALA A 14 -27.08 4.78 14.28
N THR A 15 -28.01 5.49 13.62
CA THR A 15 -28.85 6.52 14.27
C THR A 15 -30.28 6.06 14.59
N VAL A 16 -30.67 4.83 14.33
CA VAL A 16 -32.04 4.33 14.58
C VAL A 16 -32.22 3.71 15.97
N LEU A 17 -31.23 3.81 16.87
CA LEU A 17 -31.32 3.17 18.21
C LEU A 17 -31.16 4.14 19.40
N ALA A 18 -31.67 5.37 19.29
CA ALA A 18 -31.62 6.31 20.40
C ALA A 18 -32.94 7.04 20.68
N LEU A 19 -34.07 6.33 20.70
CA LEU A 19 -35.32 6.89 21.29
C LEU A 19 -36.28 5.78 21.71
N ALA A 20 -35.99 5.11 22.83
CA ALA A 20 -36.99 4.48 23.70
C ALA A 20 -36.34 4.11 25.03
N ALA A 21 -36.17 5.06 25.89
CA ALA A 21 -36.02 4.78 27.32
C ALA A 21 -37.13 5.51 28.03
N ILE A 22 -38.07 4.75 28.57
CA ILE A 22 -38.64 4.94 29.90
C ILE A 22 -39.64 3.78 30.14
N THR A 23 -39.37 3.10 31.28
CA THR A 23 -40.20 2.15 32.07
C THR A 23 -40.16 0.68 31.66
N GLY A 24 -39.66 -0.09 32.62
CA GLY A 24 -39.84 -1.53 32.75
C GLY A 24 -38.54 -2.31 32.51
N CYS A 25 -38.15 -3.14 33.50
CA CYS A 25 -37.16 -4.21 33.34
C CYS A 25 -37.60 -5.16 32.23
N ALA A 26 -37.43 -4.75 30.99
CA ALA A 26 -37.57 -5.59 29.81
C ALA A 26 -36.18 -6.04 29.42
N HIS A 27 -35.98 -7.36 29.44
CA HIS A 27 -34.90 -8.06 28.78
C HIS A 27 -34.58 -7.35 27.46
N LEU A 28 -33.42 -6.68 27.40
CA LEU A 28 -32.93 -6.12 26.11
C LEU A 28 -32.78 -7.32 25.21
N PRO A 29 -33.46 -7.34 24.01
CA PRO A 29 -33.19 -8.40 23.07
C PRO A 29 -31.69 -8.35 22.77
N ASP A 30 -31.04 -9.52 22.82
CA ASP A 30 -29.66 -9.69 22.39
C ASP A 30 -29.47 -8.84 21.12
N ARG A 31 -28.50 -7.91 21.16
CA ARG A 31 -28.11 -7.19 19.97
C ARG A 31 -27.89 -8.24 18.91
N PRO A 32 -28.58 -8.18 17.76
CA PRO A 32 -28.27 -9.10 16.68
C PRO A 32 -26.75 -9.01 16.49
N ALA A 33 -26.08 -10.14 16.63
CA ALA A 33 -24.66 -10.22 16.39
C ALA A 33 -24.43 -9.56 15.03
N TYR A 34 -23.60 -8.50 14.98
CA TYR A 34 -23.24 -7.83 13.74
C TYR A 34 -22.72 -8.93 12.79
N SER A 35 -23.54 -9.33 11.87
CA SER A 35 -23.10 -10.21 10.79
C SER A 35 -22.31 -9.33 9.84
N PRO A 36 -21.02 -9.59 9.63
CA PRO A 36 -20.25 -8.84 8.64
C PRO A 36 -21.03 -8.80 7.34
N ALA A 37 -21.13 -7.64 6.73
CA ALA A 37 -21.77 -7.52 5.43
C ALA A 37 -21.15 -8.52 4.47
N ASP A 38 -21.99 -9.18 3.65
CA ASP A 38 -21.49 -10.11 2.63
C ASP A 38 -20.37 -9.43 1.82
N PRO A 39 -19.14 -10.01 1.77
CA PRO A 39 -18.04 -9.44 1.00
C PRO A 39 -18.40 -9.16 -0.46
N ALA A 40 -19.31 -9.95 -1.06
CA ALA A 40 -19.81 -9.72 -2.40
C ALA A 40 -20.66 -8.44 -2.49
N ALA A 41 -21.46 -8.15 -1.45
CA ALA A 41 -22.25 -6.92 -1.38
C ALA A 41 -21.38 -5.67 -1.16
N LEU A 42 -20.20 -5.82 -0.60
CA LEU A 42 -19.25 -4.72 -0.37
C LEU A 42 -18.49 -4.30 -1.62
N ARG A 43 -18.42 -5.14 -2.67
CA ARG A 43 -17.74 -4.80 -3.93
C ARG A 43 -18.28 -3.56 -4.62
N ARG A 44 -19.54 -3.17 -4.37
CA ARG A 44 -20.10 -1.90 -4.85
C ARG A 44 -19.35 -0.66 -4.36
N TYR A 45 -18.51 -0.81 -3.32
CA TYR A 45 -17.67 0.25 -2.75
C TYR A 45 -16.21 0.14 -3.18
N ASP A 46 -15.87 -0.72 -4.15
CA ASP A 46 -14.49 -0.86 -4.65
C ASP A 46 -13.93 0.50 -5.09
N GLY A 47 -14.72 1.30 -5.83
CA GLY A 47 -14.33 2.65 -6.21
C GLY A 47 -14.02 3.54 -5.01
N ASP A 48 -14.89 3.56 -4.02
CA ASP A 48 -14.72 4.39 -2.82
C ASP A 48 -13.50 3.95 -2.00
N TRP A 49 -13.22 2.64 -1.92
CA TRP A 49 -12.07 2.08 -1.21
C TRP A 49 -10.74 2.52 -1.85
N PHE A 50 -10.61 2.30 -3.16
CA PHE A 50 -9.38 2.61 -3.87
C PHE A 50 -9.17 4.12 -4.02
N ASP A 51 -10.21 4.90 -4.28
CA ASP A 51 -10.12 6.36 -4.34
C ASP A 51 -9.78 6.96 -2.97
N ALA A 52 -10.32 6.41 -1.88
CA ALA A 52 -9.95 6.82 -0.52
C ALA A 52 -8.47 6.59 -0.23
N ALA A 53 -7.91 5.48 -0.71
CA ALA A 53 -6.47 5.21 -0.57
C ALA A 53 -5.62 6.21 -1.38
N ARG A 54 -6.05 6.55 -2.61
CA ARG A 54 -5.35 7.50 -3.50
C ARG A 54 -5.30 8.92 -2.94
N VAL A 55 -6.36 9.34 -2.25
CA VAL A 55 -6.48 10.73 -1.75
C VAL A 55 -6.32 10.85 -0.23
N GLY A 56 -5.91 9.75 0.42
CA GLY A 56 -5.61 9.77 1.86
C GLY A 56 -6.82 9.87 2.78
N ARG A 57 -8.04 9.46 2.35
CA ARG A 57 -9.27 9.53 3.14
C ARG A 57 -9.36 8.35 4.13
N VAL A 58 -8.57 8.46 5.20
CA VAL A 58 -8.51 7.45 6.29
C VAL A 58 -9.88 7.21 6.92
N ASP A 59 -10.73 8.24 7.01
CA ASP A 59 -12.08 8.13 7.53
C ASP A 59 -12.96 7.16 6.71
N ILE A 60 -12.85 7.20 5.38
CA ILE A 60 -13.55 6.29 4.47
C ILE A 60 -12.97 4.89 4.55
N LEU A 61 -11.63 4.77 4.52
CA LEU A 61 -10.95 3.48 4.67
C LEU A 61 -11.38 2.77 5.96
N ARG A 62 -11.39 3.51 7.06
CA ARG A 62 -11.83 2.98 8.37
C ARG A 62 -13.29 2.53 8.33
N ALA A 63 -14.18 3.38 7.85
CA ALA A 63 -15.62 3.07 7.80
C ALA A 63 -15.91 1.82 6.96
N LEU A 64 -15.24 1.65 5.83
CA LEU A 64 -15.38 0.47 4.98
C LEU A 64 -14.76 -0.77 5.65
N ARG A 65 -13.62 -0.62 6.28
CA ARG A 65 -12.97 -1.73 7.01
C ARG A 65 -13.82 -2.21 8.19
N ASP A 66 -14.41 -1.28 8.95
CA ASP A 66 -15.32 -1.58 10.06
C ASP A 66 -16.61 -2.28 9.56
N ALA A 67 -17.03 -1.99 8.32
CA ALA A 67 -18.13 -2.69 7.65
C ALA A 67 -17.73 -4.09 7.12
N GLY A 68 -16.47 -4.50 7.26
CA GLY A 68 -15.97 -5.82 6.83
C GLY A 68 -15.36 -5.82 5.43
N TYR A 69 -15.08 -4.64 4.82
CA TYR A 69 -14.42 -4.60 3.51
C TYR A 69 -13.03 -5.27 3.58
N PRO A 70 -12.68 -6.14 2.60
CA PRO A 70 -11.39 -6.82 2.62
C PRO A 70 -10.23 -5.84 2.45
N VAL A 71 -9.30 -5.82 3.42
CA VAL A 71 -8.18 -4.87 3.44
C VAL A 71 -7.25 -5.03 2.25
N ASP A 72 -7.07 -6.27 1.76
CA ASP A 72 -6.22 -6.64 0.63
C ASP A 72 -6.99 -6.80 -0.69
N ALA A 73 -8.20 -6.21 -0.78
CA ALA A 73 -8.91 -6.17 -2.04
C ALA A 73 -8.05 -5.53 -3.14
N THR A 74 -8.18 -6.04 -4.37
CA THR A 74 -7.45 -5.52 -5.54
C THR A 74 -8.41 -4.95 -6.57
N ASP A 75 -7.98 -3.88 -7.25
CA ASP A 75 -8.67 -3.38 -8.42
C ASP A 75 -8.42 -4.29 -9.65
N ASN A 76 -8.99 -3.91 -10.79
CA ASN A 76 -8.86 -4.65 -12.06
C ASN A 76 -7.43 -4.66 -12.63
N ARG A 77 -6.46 -3.94 -12.06
CA ARG A 77 -5.04 -3.95 -12.39
C ARG A 77 -4.21 -4.67 -11.35
N GLY A 78 -4.84 -5.19 -10.30
CA GLY A 78 -4.19 -5.85 -9.18
C GLY A 78 -3.65 -4.89 -8.11
N PHE A 79 -3.96 -3.59 -8.19
CA PHE A 79 -3.52 -2.65 -7.16
C PHE A 79 -4.30 -2.85 -5.87
N THR A 80 -3.59 -2.98 -4.76
CA THR A 80 -4.15 -2.90 -3.41
C THR A 80 -4.23 -1.44 -2.95
N ALA A 81 -4.99 -1.18 -1.88
CA ALA A 81 -5.03 0.14 -1.26
C ALA A 81 -3.64 0.59 -0.76
N VAL A 82 -2.79 -0.35 -0.30
CA VAL A 82 -1.40 -0.07 0.10
C VAL A 82 -0.57 0.44 -1.09
N ILE A 83 -0.65 -0.23 -2.25
CA ILE A 83 0.05 0.22 -3.45
C ILE A 83 -0.41 1.62 -3.86
N LEU A 84 -1.73 1.87 -3.87
CA LEU A 84 -2.29 3.16 -4.28
C LEU A 84 -1.91 4.30 -3.32
N ALA A 85 -2.04 4.07 -2.00
CA ALA A 85 -1.64 5.06 -1.00
C ALA A 85 -0.14 5.39 -1.10
N SER A 86 0.69 4.39 -1.39
CA SER A 86 2.13 4.57 -1.53
C SER A 86 2.51 5.30 -2.82
N TYR A 87 1.83 4.98 -3.92
CA TYR A 87 2.07 5.59 -5.23
C TYR A 87 1.61 7.05 -5.27
N ASP A 88 0.51 7.38 -4.59
CA ASP A 88 -0.09 8.72 -4.59
C ASP A 88 0.33 9.56 -3.36
N GLY A 89 1.36 9.15 -2.63
CA GLY A 89 1.97 9.97 -1.58
C GLY A 89 1.08 10.18 -0.35
N GLN A 90 0.38 9.13 0.13
CA GLN A 90 -0.59 9.23 1.21
C GLN A 90 -0.10 8.51 2.50
N PRO A 91 0.83 9.09 3.27
CA PRO A 91 1.45 8.41 4.41
C PRO A 91 0.44 8.02 5.51
N ALA A 92 -0.55 8.87 5.77
CA ALA A 92 -1.57 8.57 6.79
C ALA A 92 -2.47 7.39 6.39
N ALA A 93 -2.81 7.26 5.09
CA ALA A 93 -3.56 6.13 4.57
C ALA A 93 -2.72 4.85 4.62
N LEU A 94 -1.43 4.93 4.25
CA LEU A 94 -0.49 3.81 4.37
C LEU A 94 -0.40 3.32 5.82
N ASP A 95 -0.15 4.22 6.78
CA ASP A 95 -0.04 3.86 8.19
C ASP A 95 -1.31 3.18 8.70
N TYR A 96 -2.47 3.72 8.33
CA TYR A 96 -3.75 3.12 8.69
C TYR A 96 -3.89 1.71 8.10
N LEU A 97 -3.64 1.54 6.80
CA LEU A 97 -3.77 0.26 6.11
C LEU A 97 -2.84 -0.80 6.71
N LEU A 98 -1.57 -0.45 6.98
CA LEU A 98 -0.62 -1.35 7.63
C LEU A 98 -1.09 -1.73 9.05
N SER A 99 -1.60 -0.77 9.83
CA SER A 99 -2.15 -1.04 11.17
C SER A 99 -3.42 -1.90 11.12
N ALA A 100 -4.19 -1.85 10.03
CA ALA A 100 -5.36 -2.68 9.78
C ALA A 100 -5.01 -4.09 9.26
N GLY A 101 -3.72 -4.42 9.17
CA GLY A 101 -3.23 -5.74 8.77
C GLY A 101 -3.11 -5.94 7.24
N ALA A 102 -3.05 -4.85 6.46
CA ALA A 102 -2.85 -4.96 5.03
C ALA A 102 -1.48 -5.56 4.67
N ASN A 103 -1.45 -6.36 3.62
CA ASN A 103 -0.23 -6.99 3.11
C ASN A 103 0.62 -5.97 2.34
N ALA A 104 1.68 -5.45 2.98
CA ALA A 104 2.62 -4.53 2.37
C ALA A 104 3.43 -5.15 1.21
N CYS A 105 3.53 -6.49 1.17
CA CYS A 105 4.35 -7.22 0.21
C CYS A 105 3.59 -7.59 -1.08
N ALA A 106 2.28 -7.31 -1.14
CA ALA A 106 1.49 -7.61 -2.32
C ALA A 106 2.01 -6.81 -3.53
N GLY A 107 2.11 -7.48 -4.68
CA GLY A 107 2.39 -6.84 -5.97
C GLY A 107 1.12 -6.67 -6.81
N ASP A 108 1.15 -5.70 -7.73
CA ASP A 108 0.16 -5.57 -8.78
C ASP A 108 0.24 -6.74 -9.80
N ARG A 109 -0.52 -6.69 -10.89
CA ARG A 109 -0.46 -7.72 -11.95
C ARG A 109 0.90 -7.84 -12.63
N HIS A 110 1.74 -6.82 -12.53
CA HIS A 110 3.12 -6.84 -13.03
C HIS A 110 4.12 -7.24 -11.95
N GLY A 111 3.66 -7.49 -10.73
CA GLY A 111 4.48 -7.80 -9.57
C GLY A 111 5.11 -6.58 -8.91
N ASN A 112 4.76 -5.35 -9.32
CA ASN A 112 5.29 -4.15 -8.68
C ASN A 112 4.69 -4.00 -7.28
N THR A 113 5.55 -3.85 -6.27
CA THR A 113 5.17 -3.66 -4.88
C THR A 113 4.91 -2.20 -4.55
N ALA A 114 4.32 -1.96 -3.38
CA ALA A 114 4.13 -0.60 -2.85
C ALA A 114 5.47 0.17 -2.73
N LEU A 115 6.55 -0.53 -2.32
CA LEU A 115 7.89 0.06 -2.23
C LEU A 115 8.41 0.50 -3.60
N MET A 116 8.25 -0.32 -4.63
CA MET A 116 8.62 0.05 -6.01
C MET A 116 7.82 1.26 -6.48
N GLY A 117 6.52 1.32 -6.15
CA GLY A 117 5.65 2.46 -6.45
C GLY A 117 6.10 3.76 -5.79
N ALA A 118 6.45 3.72 -4.50
CA ALA A 118 6.97 4.86 -3.75
C ALA A 118 8.31 5.37 -4.31
N LEU A 119 9.21 4.46 -4.67
CA LEU A 119 10.50 4.81 -5.31
C LEU A 119 10.30 5.44 -6.68
N PHE A 120 9.38 4.90 -7.49
CA PHE A 120 9.03 5.47 -8.78
C PHE A 120 8.53 6.91 -8.64
N LYS A 121 7.60 7.17 -7.71
CA LYS A 121 6.92 8.46 -7.52
C LYS A 121 7.73 9.48 -6.72
N ASN A 122 8.88 9.09 -6.21
CA ASN A 122 9.69 9.92 -5.33
C ASN A 122 9.02 10.27 -4.00
N GLU A 123 8.50 9.25 -3.33
CA GLU A 123 7.89 9.34 -2.01
C GLU A 123 8.85 8.76 -0.94
N PRO A 124 9.92 9.49 -0.55
CA PRO A 124 10.99 8.93 0.28
C PRO A 124 10.53 8.53 1.67
N ASP A 125 9.61 9.28 2.29
CA ASP A 125 9.10 8.96 3.63
C ASP A 125 8.26 7.68 3.61
N ILE A 126 7.47 7.49 2.57
CA ILE A 126 6.70 6.26 2.34
C ILE A 126 7.65 5.10 2.05
N ALA A 127 8.66 5.29 1.20
CA ALA A 127 9.65 4.28 0.89
C ALA A 127 10.38 3.82 2.17
N ARG A 128 10.80 4.73 3.05
CA ARG A 128 11.43 4.40 4.35
C ARG A 128 10.52 3.53 5.21
N ARG A 129 9.23 3.89 5.34
CA ARG A 129 8.24 3.10 6.09
C ARG A 129 8.08 1.69 5.54
N LEU A 130 8.04 1.54 4.20
CA LEU A 130 7.91 0.25 3.53
C LEU A 130 9.18 -0.60 3.63
N ILE A 131 10.37 0.02 3.60
CA ILE A 131 11.66 -0.66 3.85
C ILE A 131 11.69 -1.25 5.27
N ASP A 132 11.01 -0.63 6.24
CA ASP A 132 10.91 -1.11 7.62
C ASP A 132 9.91 -2.25 7.82
N THR A 133 9.13 -2.59 6.81
CA THR A 133 8.23 -3.75 6.87
C THR A 133 8.99 -5.08 6.75
N HIS A 134 8.31 -6.20 7.08
CA HIS A 134 8.92 -7.55 7.00
C HIS A 134 8.84 -8.14 5.59
N CYS A 135 8.71 -7.32 4.55
CA CYS A 135 8.69 -7.81 3.18
C CYS A 135 10.08 -8.25 2.71
N PRO A 136 10.18 -9.29 1.85
CA PRO A 136 11.45 -9.64 1.21
C PRO A 136 11.97 -8.44 0.42
N ILE A 137 13.14 -7.90 0.83
CA ILE A 137 13.67 -6.65 0.24
C ILE A 137 14.06 -6.83 -1.23
N ASP A 138 14.44 -8.06 -1.62
CA ASP A 138 14.79 -8.43 -3.00
C ASP A 138 13.61 -9.04 -3.77
N GLN A 139 12.37 -8.80 -3.33
CA GLN A 139 11.19 -9.20 -4.11
C GLN A 139 11.25 -8.55 -5.49
N THR A 140 11.03 -9.36 -6.55
CA THR A 140 11.11 -8.90 -7.94
C THR A 140 9.72 -8.73 -8.55
N ASN A 141 9.61 -7.77 -9.47
CA ASN A 141 8.47 -7.66 -10.36
C ASN A 141 8.56 -8.65 -11.56
N GLY A 142 7.61 -8.55 -12.49
CA GLY A 142 7.56 -9.37 -13.71
C GLY A 142 8.77 -9.22 -14.64
N ALA A 143 9.50 -8.12 -14.57
CA ALA A 143 10.75 -7.91 -15.32
C ALA A 143 12.00 -8.44 -14.58
N GLY A 144 11.83 -8.90 -13.35
CA GLY A 144 12.94 -9.30 -12.48
C GLY A 144 13.63 -8.13 -11.77
N GLU A 145 13.00 -6.96 -11.76
CA GLU A 145 13.53 -5.76 -11.13
C GLU A 145 13.19 -5.76 -9.63
N THR A 146 14.14 -5.31 -8.78
CA THR A 146 13.98 -5.15 -7.34
C THR A 146 13.70 -3.69 -6.97
N ALA A 147 13.34 -3.44 -5.71
CA ALA A 147 13.27 -2.07 -5.17
C ALA A 147 14.60 -1.33 -5.31
N LEU A 148 15.75 -2.00 -5.14
CA LEU A 148 17.06 -1.40 -5.36
C LEU A 148 17.27 -1.01 -6.84
N GLY A 149 16.76 -1.80 -7.79
CA GLY A 149 16.72 -1.46 -9.21
C GLY A 149 15.90 -0.20 -9.48
N PHE A 150 14.74 -0.07 -8.86
CA PHE A 150 13.91 1.15 -8.93
C PHE A 150 14.62 2.36 -8.33
N ALA A 151 15.27 2.23 -7.17
CA ALA A 151 16.06 3.30 -6.57
C ALA A 151 17.18 3.78 -7.49
N THR A 152 17.86 2.84 -8.16
CA THR A 152 18.90 3.12 -9.16
C THR A 152 18.36 3.86 -10.36
N LEU A 153 17.27 3.35 -10.97
CA LEU A 153 16.68 3.88 -12.20
C LEU A 153 16.06 5.27 -12.02
N PHE A 154 15.43 5.50 -10.87
CA PHE A 154 14.69 6.73 -10.60
C PHE A 154 15.45 7.72 -9.70
N ASN A 155 16.78 7.57 -9.56
CA ASN A 155 17.67 8.51 -8.87
C ASN A 155 17.35 8.69 -7.38
N ARG A 156 17.03 7.59 -6.67
CA ARG A 156 16.77 7.60 -5.22
C ARG A 156 18.03 7.22 -4.45
N PHE A 157 19.12 7.96 -4.70
CA PHE A 157 20.45 7.60 -4.21
C PHE A 157 20.55 7.57 -2.69
N ASP A 158 19.81 8.43 -2.02
CA ASP A 158 19.72 8.50 -0.55
C ASP A 158 19.10 7.25 0.08
N LEU A 159 18.31 6.47 -0.70
CA LEU A 159 17.69 5.24 -0.25
C LEU A 159 18.51 3.98 -0.57
N ILE A 160 19.49 4.05 -1.48
CA ILE A 160 20.36 2.91 -1.84
C ILE A 160 21.07 2.33 -0.61
N PRO A 161 21.76 3.13 0.24
CA PRO A 161 22.43 2.61 1.43
C PRO A 161 21.44 1.96 2.42
N LEU A 162 20.25 2.52 2.55
CA LEU A 162 19.21 1.99 3.44
C LEU A 162 18.69 0.63 2.93
N LEU A 163 18.41 0.50 1.64
CA LEU A 163 17.98 -0.76 1.02
C LEU A 163 19.04 -1.85 1.22
N VAL A 164 20.31 -1.53 0.97
CA VAL A 164 21.41 -2.49 1.15
C VAL A 164 21.61 -2.84 2.63
N ALA A 165 21.50 -1.87 3.55
CA ALA A 165 21.54 -2.14 5.00
C ALA A 165 20.40 -3.08 5.47
N ARG A 166 19.29 -3.14 4.73
CA ARG A 166 18.18 -4.08 4.96
C ARG A 166 18.33 -5.39 4.18
N GLY A 167 19.47 -5.61 3.52
CA GLY A 167 19.86 -6.86 2.87
C GLY A 167 19.57 -6.91 1.38
N ALA A 168 19.22 -5.79 0.73
CA ALA A 168 19.07 -5.76 -0.72
C ALA A 168 20.41 -6.11 -1.39
N ASN A 169 20.35 -6.98 -2.40
CA ASN A 169 21.52 -7.45 -3.13
C ASN A 169 21.96 -6.40 -4.17
N PRO A 170 23.09 -5.70 -3.97
CA PRO A 170 23.59 -4.70 -4.92
C PRO A 170 24.08 -5.30 -6.24
N ASN A 171 24.26 -6.63 -6.29
CA ASN A 171 24.66 -7.37 -7.48
C ASN A 171 23.49 -8.10 -8.16
N HIS A 172 22.26 -7.71 -7.84
CA HIS A 172 21.07 -8.29 -8.46
C HIS A 172 21.10 -8.10 -9.98
N VAL A 173 20.58 -9.10 -10.70
CA VAL A 173 20.48 -9.14 -12.16
C VAL A 173 19.01 -9.34 -12.55
N ASP A 174 18.49 -8.50 -13.45
CA ASP A 174 17.12 -8.61 -13.93
C ASP A 174 16.94 -9.82 -14.89
N ARG A 175 15.71 -10.04 -15.37
CA ARG A 175 15.43 -11.13 -16.32
C ARG A 175 16.11 -11.00 -17.68
N ARG A 176 16.62 -9.83 -18.05
CA ARG A 176 17.39 -9.60 -19.28
C ARG A 176 18.89 -9.85 -19.10
N GLY A 177 19.30 -10.21 -17.89
CA GLY A 177 20.70 -10.39 -17.52
C GLY A 177 21.43 -9.07 -17.25
N GLN A 178 20.69 -7.96 -17.03
CA GLN A 178 21.27 -6.65 -16.77
C GLN A 178 21.50 -6.47 -15.26
N SER A 179 22.76 -6.18 -14.87
CA SER A 179 23.07 -5.83 -13.50
C SER A 179 22.70 -4.37 -13.19
N LEU A 180 22.58 -4.04 -11.88
CA LEU A 180 22.30 -2.66 -11.45
C LEU A 180 23.35 -1.67 -11.92
N LEU A 181 24.63 -2.05 -11.93
CA LEU A 181 25.71 -1.21 -12.49
C LEU A 181 25.58 -1.00 -13.99
N GLN A 182 25.19 -2.04 -14.74
CA GLN A 182 24.92 -1.92 -16.18
C GLN A 182 23.69 -1.04 -16.44
N LEU A 183 22.64 -1.20 -15.64
CA LEU A 183 21.45 -0.35 -15.68
C LEU A 183 21.82 1.12 -15.47
N ALA A 184 22.56 1.44 -14.40
CA ALA A 184 23.00 2.80 -14.11
C ALA A 184 23.84 3.40 -15.26
N ARG A 185 24.79 2.63 -15.81
CA ARG A 185 25.64 3.07 -16.93
C ARG A 185 24.85 3.28 -18.22
N SER A 186 23.86 2.43 -18.51
CA SER A 186 23.03 2.56 -19.73
C SER A 186 22.15 3.81 -19.74
N HIS A 187 21.96 4.42 -18.56
CA HIS A 187 21.27 5.69 -18.38
C HIS A 187 22.22 6.87 -18.11
N ASP A 188 23.52 6.70 -18.33
CA ASP A 188 24.56 7.70 -18.06
C ASP A 188 24.54 8.23 -16.61
N ASN A 189 24.05 7.41 -15.68
CA ASN A 189 23.83 7.78 -14.29
C ASN A 189 25.03 7.42 -13.43
N MET A 190 26.04 8.29 -13.42
CA MET A 190 27.28 8.07 -12.67
C MET A 190 27.08 8.16 -11.16
N GLU A 191 26.12 8.97 -10.68
CA GLU A 191 25.79 9.04 -9.26
C GLU A 191 25.23 7.70 -8.75
N ALA A 192 24.38 7.05 -9.54
CA ALA A 192 23.90 5.71 -9.20
C ALA A 192 25.04 4.68 -9.23
N VAL A 193 25.96 4.77 -10.17
CA VAL A 193 27.16 3.89 -10.23
C VAL A 193 27.97 4.04 -8.96
N ASP A 194 28.24 5.27 -8.52
CA ASP A 194 29.02 5.55 -7.31
C ASP A 194 28.28 5.09 -6.05
N ALA A 195 26.97 5.38 -5.93
CA ALA A 195 26.15 4.93 -4.80
C ALA A 195 26.12 3.39 -4.70
N LEU A 196 25.95 2.68 -5.82
CA LEU A 196 25.95 1.22 -5.86
C LEU A 196 27.31 0.63 -5.48
N ARG A 197 28.40 1.23 -5.96
CA ARG A 197 29.76 0.79 -5.60
C ARG A 197 30.05 0.97 -4.11
N HIS A 198 29.68 2.12 -3.54
CA HIS A 198 29.79 2.34 -2.10
C HIS A 198 28.92 1.37 -1.29
N ALA A 199 27.81 0.92 -1.87
CA ALA A 199 26.94 -0.08 -1.28
C ALA A 199 27.38 -1.53 -1.53
N GLY A 200 28.54 -1.76 -2.18
CA GLY A 200 29.14 -3.10 -2.36
C GLY A 200 28.81 -3.77 -3.70
N ALA A 201 28.32 -3.03 -4.71
CA ALA A 201 28.17 -3.61 -6.04
C ALA A 201 29.57 -3.92 -6.64
N GLY A 202 29.78 -5.18 -7.04
CA GLY A 202 30.95 -5.66 -7.77
C GLY A 202 30.91 -5.26 -9.24
N GLN A 203 32.02 -5.56 -9.96
CA GLN A 203 32.10 -5.31 -11.41
C GLN A 203 31.19 -6.23 -12.20
#